data_8f6eadc13e9a5fdcca143f65258691ab
#
_entry.id   8f6eadc13e9a5fdcca143f65258691ab
#
_cell.length_a   1.000
_cell.length_b   1.000
_cell.length_c   1.000
_cell.angle_alpha   90.00
_cell.angle_beta   90.00
_cell.angle_gamma   90.00
#
_symmetry.space_group_name_H-M   'P 1'
#
loop_
_entity.id
_entity.type
_entity.pdbx_description
1 polymer ?
#
loop_
_entity_poly.entity_id
_entity_poly.type
_entity_poly.pdbx_seq_one_letter_code
_entity_poly.pdbx_strand_id
1 'polypeptide(L)'
;MGIIVRHACPTPRGPTALRRAIAVVSIIPLVVSACARTSPETPAPTGPVVAPRPARRGPVTDSGGRPSPRPPLPTSFEQLRDEALTLATALRGKYPDLPEVIDLEAMMHDRFGNLAAAATLWEGWLETHPESPEAHLRLGKYAKERGEETAAAEHFQKAFDACPELSGVQVLLGETLTSLGRADAAEGVLARELPATVSNTNRLTLLGHARMQQGDYSAAKADFERALAIDPTSPHALYGLSTACGRLGDNEAAKRYRGQFAARKAESLSRDRATAAARLDDMPSLLLALAGWYAIAGRIERAGGDSNAAERSWLRALDAAPNQRDAAAGLLDLYRRLGREDEARSLVERRSATVAIPAGGKN
;
A
#
# COMPACT_ATOMS: atom_id res chain seq x y z
N MET A 1 1.40 -13.67 0.89
CA MET A 1 0.33 -13.63 -0.12
C MET A 1 -0.77 -12.74 0.47
N GLY A 2 -0.62 -11.43 0.36
CA GLY A 2 -1.53 -10.43 0.92
C GLY A 2 -1.99 -9.52 -0.20
N ILE A 3 -3.24 -9.72 -0.63
CA ILE A 3 -3.94 -8.76 -1.47
C ILE A 3 -4.13 -7.52 -0.59
N ILE A 4 -3.38 -6.46 -0.86
CA ILE A 4 -3.66 -5.15 -0.27
C ILE A 4 -4.95 -4.65 -0.93
N VAL A 5 -6.07 -4.97 -0.31
CA VAL A 5 -7.33 -4.28 -0.61
C VAL A 5 -7.16 -2.87 -0.03
N ARG A 6 -6.86 -1.91 -0.88
CA ARG A 6 -6.85 -0.50 -0.52
C ARG A 6 -8.31 -0.08 -0.28
N HIS A 7 -8.72 -0.01 0.96
CA HIS A 7 -9.89 0.76 1.33
C HIS A 7 -9.51 2.23 1.14
N ALA A 8 -9.99 2.84 0.05
CA ALA A 8 -9.90 4.27 -0.10
C ALA A 8 -10.73 4.90 1.03
N CYS A 9 -10.10 5.75 1.86
CA CYS A 9 -10.84 6.58 2.79
C CYS A 9 -11.84 7.42 2.01
N PRO A 10 -13.09 7.56 2.46
CA PRO A 10 -14.04 8.44 1.81
C PRO A 10 -13.48 9.86 1.84
N THR A 11 -13.24 10.44 0.66
CA THR A 11 -12.84 11.83 0.52
C THR A 11 -13.81 12.72 1.30
N PRO A 12 -13.35 13.67 2.12
CA PRO A 12 -14.25 14.62 2.78
C PRO A 12 -15.01 15.39 1.70
N ARG A 13 -16.31 15.20 1.66
CA ARG A 13 -17.20 15.98 0.79
C ARG A 13 -17.06 17.44 1.19
N GLY A 14 -16.63 18.29 0.27
CA GLY A 14 -16.45 19.71 0.46
C GLY A 14 -17.70 20.41 1.04
N PRO A 15 -17.57 21.64 1.55
CA PRO A 15 -18.55 22.32 2.43
C PRO A 15 -19.89 22.71 1.79
N THR A 16 -20.25 22.22 0.62
CA THR A 16 -21.50 22.56 -0.08
C THR A 16 -22.68 21.61 0.16
N ALA A 17 -22.52 20.54 0.95
CA ALA A 17 -23.59 19.55 1.21
C ALA A 17 -24.36 19.76 2.53
N LEU A 18 -24.07 20.80 3.34
CA LEU A 18 -24.70 20.99 4.66
C LEU A 18 -25.88 21.99 4.67
N ARG A 19 -26.56 22.22 3.57
CA ARG A 19 -27.74 23.12 3.53
C ARG A 19 -28.99 22.51 2.90
N ARG A 20 -29.30 21.23 3.09
CA ARG A 20 -30.66 20.70 2.75
C ARG A 20 -31.00 19.44 3.54
N ALA A 21 -31.19 19.57 4.84
CA ALA A 21 -31.86 18.57 5.64
C ALA A 21 -32.51 19.16 6.89
N ILE A 22 -33.32 20.21 6.73
CA ILE A 22 -34.38 20.60 7.68
C ILE A 22 -35.51 21.19 6.85
N ALA A 23 -36.57 20.43 6.63
CA ALA A 23 -37.94 20.86 6.42
C ALA A 23 -38.80 19.60 6.25
N VAL A 24 -39.39 19.20 7.32
CA VAL A 24 -40.82 19.37 7.58
C VAL A 24 -41.73 18.35 6.91
N VAL A 25 -42.21 17.44 7.75
CA VAL A 25 -43.45 16.68 7.62
C VAL A 25 -44.64 17.67 7.68
N SER A 26 -45.51 17.71 6.66
CA SER A 26 -46.95 18.05 6.82
C SER A 26 -47.72 17.81 5.50
N ILE A 27 -48.53 16.77 5.46
CA ILE A 27 -49.99 16.67 5.22
C ILE A 27 -50.57 17.34 3.95
N ILE A 28 -51.16 16.50 3.12
CA ILE A 28 -52.10 16.63 1.97
C ILE A 28 -53.38 17.45 2.34
N PRO A 29 -54.17 18.08 1.43
CA PRO A 29 -54.80 17.40 0.27
C PRO A 29 -55.07 18.23 -1.02
N LEU A 30 -55.33 17.46 -2.09
CA LEU A 30 -56.21 17.64 -3.25
C LEU A 30 -56.75 19.06 -3.60
N VAL A 31 -56.64 19.45 -4.88
CA VAL A 31 -57.78 19.77 -5.77
C VAL A 31 -57.33 19.82 -7.24
N VAL A 32 -58.15 19.27 -8.08
CA VAL A 32 -58.20 19.18 -9.56
C VAL A 32 -58.38 20.53 -10.21
N SER A 33 -57.74 20.87 -11.30
CA SER A 33 -58.44 21.37 -12.49
C SER A 33 -57.58 21.46 -13.73
N ALA A 34 -58.16 21.05 -14.81
CA ALA A 34 -57.63 20.99 -16.18
C ALA A 34 -57.45 22.38 -16.81
N CYS A 35 -56.43 22.54 -17.64
CA CYS A 35 -56.50 23.30 -18.89
C CYS A 35 -55.43 22.90 -19.86
N ALA A 36 -55.88 22.44 -21.00
CA ALA A 36 -55.11 22.08 -22.18
C ALA A 36 -54.44 23.29 -22.81
N ARG A 37 -53.15 23.19 -23.16
CA ARG A 37 -52.56 23.95 -24.27
C ARG A 37 -51.51 23.11 -24.95
N THR A 38 -51.73 22.98 -26.23
CA THR A 38 -50.91 22.34 -27.27
C THR A 38 -49.51 22.91 -27.32
N SER A 39 -48.49 22.06 -27.33
CA SER A 39 -47.09 22.39 -27.64
C SER A 39 -46.59 21.50 -28.79
N PRO A 40 -45.74 22.01 -29.68
CA PRO A 40 -45.38 21.34 -30.92
C PRO A 40 -44.46 20.15 -30.69
N GLU A 41 -44.63 19.15 -31.55
CA GLU A 41 -43.88 17.92 -31.62
C GLU A 41 -42.36 18.15 -31.75
N THR A 42 -41.59 17.65 -30.77
CA THR A 42 -40.16 17.45 -30.89
C THR A 42 -39.90 16.08 -31.50
N PRO A 43 -39.07 15.94 -32.54
CA PRO A 43 -38.80 14.64 -33.13
C PRO A 43 -38.07 13.73 -32.15
N ALA A 44 -38.46 12.46 -32.14
CA ALA A 44 -37.88 11.40 -31.30
C ALA A 44 -36.36 11.26 -31.48
N PRO A 45 -35.60 10.98 -30.40
CA PRO A 45 -34.18 10.71 -30.53
C PRO A 45 -33.98 9.38 -31.27
N THR A 46 -33.28 9.46 -32.37
CA THR A 46 -32.73 8.32 -33.10
C THR A 46 -31.84 7.49 -32.14
N GLY A 47 -31.91 6.18 -32.29
CA GLY A 47 -31.37 5.13 -31.42
C GLY A 47 -29.94 5.29 -30.90
N PRO A 48 -29.46 4.38 -30.04
CA PRO A 48 -28.23 4.54 -29.31
C PRO A 48 -27.05 4.75 -30.27
N VAL A 49 -26.39 5.92 -30.10
CA VAL A 49 -25.11 6.19 -30.76
C VAL A 49 -24.11 5.22 -30.17
N VAL A 50 -23.83 4.15 -30.90
CA VAL A 50 -22.72 3.24 -30.60
C VAL A 50 -21.45 4.08 -30.71
N ALA A 51 -20.83 4.36 -29.57
CA ALA A 51 -19.53 4.99 -29.54
C ALA A 51 -18.57 4.19 -30.43
N PRO A 52 -17.77 4.85 -31.31
CA PRO A 52 -16.83 4.15 -32.17
C PRO A 52 -15.88 3.31 -31.29
N ARG A 53 -15.81 2.01 -31.58
CA ARG A 53 -14.82 1.12 -30.97
C ARG A 53 -13.46 1.77 -31.13
N PRO A 54 -12.66 1.89 -30.04
CA PRO A 54 -11.30 2.42 -30.16
C PRO A 54 -10.57 1.59 -31.21
N ALA A 55 -9.96 2.29 -32.16
CA ALA A 55 -9.21 1.66 -33.23
C ALA A 55 -8.20 0.66 -32.63
N ARG A 56 -8.19 -0.58 -33.15
CA ARG A 56 -7.18 -1.58 -32.81
C ARG A 56 -5.81 -1.01 -33.19
N ARG A 57 -5.14 -0.34 -32.23
CA ARG A 57 -3.73 0.02 -32.40
C ARG A 57 -2.93 -1.22 -32.02
N GLY A 58 -2.26 -1.80 -33.00
CA GLY A 58 -1.30 -2.90 -32.81
C GLY A 58 -0.13 -2.49 -31.89
N PRO A 59 0.81 -3.40 -31.62
CA PRO A 59 1.99 -3.11 -30.84
C PRO A 59 2.70 -1.88 -31.39
N VAL A 60 3.35 -1.11 -30.49
CA VAL A 60 4.18 0.04 -30.90
C VAL A 60 5.30 -0.51 -31.77
N THR A 61 5.22 -0.23 -33.07
CA THR A 61 6.20 -0.66 -34.04
C THR A 61 7.01 0.52 -34.52
N ASP A 62 8.26 0.28 -34.90
CA ASP A 62 9.08 1.25 -35.62
C ASP A 62 8.48 1.57 -37.01
N SER A 63 9.11 2.47 -37.76
CA SER A 63 8.73 2.85 -39.12
C SER A 63 8.69 1.67 -40.12
N GLY A 64 9.18 0.48 -39.73
CA GLY A 64 9.18 -0.74 -40.51
C GLY A 64 8.24 -1.82 -40.02
N GLY A 65 7.33 -1.52 -39.06
CA GLY A 65 6.37 -2.49 -38.50
C GLY A 65 6.98 -3.50 -37.53
N ARG A 66 8.23 -3.34 -37.13
CA ARG A 66 8.89 -4.16 -36.11
C ARG A 66 8.64 -3.60 -34.72
N PRO A 67 8.49 -4.42 -33.66
CA PRO A 67 8.45 -3.91 -32.30
C PRO A 67 9.74 -3.14 -32.02
N SER A 68 9.62 -1.88 -31.59
CA SER A 68 10.77 -1.04 -31.27
C SER A 68 11.66 -1.76 -30.26
N PRO A 69 12.98 -1.86 -30.51
CA PRO A 69 13.88 -2.52 -29.58
C PRO A 69 13.84 -1.80 -28.22
N ARG A 70 13.59 -2.55 -27.16
CA ARG A 70 13.62 -2.02 -25.80
C ARG A 70 15.08 -1.72 -25.40
N PRO A 71 15.35 -0.67 -24.63
CA PRO A 71 16.70 -0.38 -24.18
C PRO A 71 17.26 -1.56 -23.36
N PRO A 72 18.58 -1.81 -23.38
CA PRO A 72 19.19 -2.83 -22.55
C PRO A 72 18.90 -2.58 -21.06
N LEU A 73 18.99 -3.62 -20.24
CA LEU A 73 18.85 -3.47 -18.80
C LEU A 73 20.06 -2.72 -18.21
N PRO A 74 19.86 -1.92 -17.15
CA PRO A 74 20.97 -1.26 -16.46
C PRO A 74 21.94 -2.29 -15.90
N THR A 75 23.23 -2.02 -16.03
CA THR A 75 24.34 -2.87 -15.56
C THR A 75 25.07 -2.29 -14.37
N SER A 76 24.72 -1.04 -13.97
CA SER A 76 25.26 -0.39 -12.78
C SER A 76 24.14 0.23 -11.94
N PHE A 77 24.46 0.46 -10.65
CA PHE A 77 23.57 1.17 -9.73
C PHE A 77 23.17 2.55 -10.26
N GLU A 78 24.11 3.30 -10.82
CA GLU A 78 23.85 4.63 -11.34
C GLU A 78 22.88 4.63 -12.52
N GLN A 79 23.08 3.72 -13.49
CA GLN A 79 22.16 3.55 -14.61
C GLN A 79 20.75 3.19 -14.15
N LEU A 80 20.66 2.29 -13.16
CA LEU A 80 19.37 1.86 -12.61
C LEU A 80 18.66 3.02 -11.89
N ARG A 81 19.40 3.78 -11.06
CA ARG A 81 18.88 4.97 -10.39
C ARG A 81 18.36 6.00 -11.38
N ASP A 82 19.14 6.29 -12.43
CA ASP A 82 18.81 7.29 -13.44
C ASP A 82 17.57 6.86 -14.26
N GLU A 83 17.46 5.55 -14.59
CA GLU A 83 16.28 4.99 -15.26
C GLU A 83 15.04 5.11 -14.35
N ALA A 84 15.15 4.76 -13.07
CA ALA A 84 14.06 4.84 -12.12
C ALA A 84 13.56 6.27 -11.91
N LEU A 85 14.47 7.22 -11.69
CA LEU A 85 14.10 8.62 -11.48
C LEU A 85 13.55 9.27 -12.76
N THR A 86 14.02 8.86 -13.95
CA THR A 86 13.43 9.28 -15.23
C THR A 86 11.98 8.81 -15.35
N LEU A 87 11.70 7.55 -14.99
CA LEU A 87 10.34 7.01 -14.95
C LEU A 87 9.45 7.81 -13.99
N ALA A 88 9.93 8.08 -12.78
CA ALA A 88 9.18 8.84 -11.77
C ALA A 88 8.83 10.25 -12.25
N THR A 89 9.83 10.96 -12.81
CA THR A 89 9.65 12.32 -13.36
C THR A 89 8.63 12.34 -14.51
N ALA A 90 8.70 11.35 -15.41
CA ALA A 90 7.75 11.23 -16.52
C ALA A 90 6.32 10.98 -16.02
N LEU A 91 6.14 10.12 -15.02
CA LEU A 91 4.84 9.86 -14.42
C LEU A 91 4.29 11.08 -13.69
N ARG A 92 5.12 11.79 -12.92
CA ARG A 92 4.70 13.01 -12.21
C ARG A 92 4.30 14.12 -13.19
N GLY A 93 5.03 14.30 -14.28
CA GLY A 93 4.65 15.25 -15.33
C GLY A 93 3.32 14.94 -15.99
N LYS A 94 2.93 13.66 -16.05
CA LYS A 94 1.69 13.20 -16.70
C LYS A 94 0.51 13.07 -15.75
N TYR A 95 0.75 12.70 -14.49
CA TYR A 95 -0.25 12.42 -13.47
C TYR A 95 0.09 13.12 -12.15
N PRO A 96 0.16 14.47 -12.13
CA PRO A 96 0.64 15.23 -10.97
C PRO A 96 -0.26 15.08 -9.73
N ASP A 97 -1.55 14.84 -9.92
CA ASP A 97 -2.56 14.81 -8.85
C ASP A 97 -2.83 13.38 -8.32
N LEU A 98 -1.96 12.42 -8.64
CA LEU A 98 -2.08 11.04 -8.15
C LEU A 98 -1.09 10.77 -7.00
N PRO A 99 -1.59 10.49 -5.77
CA PRO A 99 -0.72 10.20 -4.63
C PRO A 99 0.14 8.94 -4.86
N GLU A 100 -0.31 8.01 -5.70
CA GLU A 100 0.46 6.82 -6.08
C GLU A 100 1.73 7.17 -6.85
N VAL A 101 1.75 8.28 -7.60
CA VAL A 101 2.94 8.75 -8.31
C VAL A 101 3.95 9.31 -7.33
N ILE A 102 3.49 10.12 -6.37
CA ILE A 102 4.33 10.63 -5.29
C ILE A 102 4.90 9.49 -4.44
N ASP A 103 4.06 8.50 -4.09
CA ASP A 103 4.49 7.31 -3.34
C ASP A 103 5.57 6.52 -4.09
N LEU A 104 5.39 6.32 -5.39
CA LEU A 104 6.36 5.62 -6.23
C LEU A 104 7.71 6.35 -6.30
N GLU A 105 7.70 7.66 -6.53
CA GLU A 105 8.92 8.47 -6.57
C GLU A 105 9.62 8.51 -5.21
N ALA A 106 8.86 8.69 -4.12
CA ALA A 106 9.39 8.66 -2.77
C ALA A 106 10.02 7.30 -2.41
N MET A 107 9.39 6.18 -2.83
CA MET A 107 9.96 4.84 -2.67
C MET A 107 11.28 4.65 -3.41
N MET A 108 11.44 5.26 -4.58
CA MET A 108 12.71 5.23 -5.32
C MET A 108 13.79 6.02 -4.58
N HIS A 109 13.47 7.23 -4.11
CA HIS A 109 14.40 8.03 -3.31
C HIS A 109 14.80 7.32 -2.01
N ASP A 110 13.85 6.70 -1.32
CA ASP A 110 14.09 5.90 -0.12
C ASP A 110 15.06 4.73 -0.41
N ARG A 111 14.80 3.97 -1.46
CA ARG A 111 15.68 2.86 -1.89
C ARG A 111 17.11 3.32 -2.22
N PHE A 112 17.26 4.53 -2.70
CA PHE A 112 18.58 5.15 -3.00
C PHE A 112 19.17 5.90 -1.80
N GLY A 113 18.59 5.77 -0.60
CA GLY A 113 19.08 6.41 0.63
C GLY A 113 18.82 7.91 0.72
N ASN A 114 17.95 8.44 -0.10
CA ASN A 114 17.62 9.89 -0.12
C ASN A 114 16.27 10.16 0.58
N LEU A 115 16.22 9.89 1.88
CA LEU A 115 15.02 10.11 2.71
C LEU A 115 14.57 11.58 2.72
N ALA A 116 15.50 12.53 2.61
CA ALA A 116 15.16 13.95 2.57
C ALA A 116 14.35 14.30 1.31
N ALA A 117 14.78 13.83 0.14
CA ALA A 117 14.02 14.04 -1.09
C ALA A 117 12.63 13.36 -1.05
N ALA A 118 12.55 12.16 -0.48
CA ALA A 118 11.27 11.48 -0.28
C ALA A 118 10.33 12.26 0.64
N ALA A 119 10.84 12.84 1.73
CA ALA A 119 10.05 13.69 2.61
C ALA A 119 9.56 14.96 1.91
N THR A 120 10.45 15.67 1.18
CA THR A 120 10.09 16.89 0.44
C THR A 120 8.96 16.67 -0.58
N LEU A 121 8.90 15.49 -1.21
CA LEU A 121 7.80 15.16 -2.12
C LEU A 121 6.46 15.13 -1.39
N TRP A 122 6.40 14.54 -0.22
CA TRP A 122 5.19 14.46 0.58
C TRP A 122 4.83 15.79 1.27
N GLU A 123 5.83 16.59 1.65
CA GLU A 123 5.63 17.96 2.14
C GLU A 123 4.99 18.82 1.06
N GLY A 124 5.52 18.79 -0.18
CA GLY A 124 4.93 19.49 -1.32
C GLY A 124 3.50 19.01 -1.65
N TRP A 125 3.22 17.70 -1.47
CA TRP A 125 1.86 17.17 -1.62
C TRP A 125 0.89 17.77 -0.58
N LEU A 126 1.33 17.95 0.67
CA LEU A 126 0.50 18.54 1.73
C LEU A 126 0.18 20.01 1.49
N GLU A 127 0.95 20.77 0.70
CA GLU A 127 0.60 22.16 0.37
C GLU A 127 -0.75 22.26 -0.35
N THR A 128 -1.08 21.26 -1.15
CA THR A 128 -2.34 21.20 -1.91
C THR A 128 -3.37 20.25 -1.30
N HIS A 129 -2.92 19.29 -0.47
CA HIS A 129 -3.75 18.25 0.15
C HIS A 129 -3.46 18.13 1.67
N PRO A 130 -3.74 19.18 2.47
CA PRO A 130 -3.30 19.26 3.87
C PRO A 130 -3.85 18.15 4.77
N GLU A 131 -4.95 17.51 4.39
CA GLU A 131 -5.61 16.43 5.14
C GLU A 131 -5.28 15.03 4.58
N SER A 132 -4.27 14.89 3.69
CA SER A 132 -3.92 13.59 3.11
C SER A 132 -3.38 12.63 4.18
N PRO A 133 -4.13 11.56 4.52
CA PRO A 133 -3.68 10.60 5.53
C PRO A 133 -2.45 9.82 5.07
N GLU A 134 -2.31 9.56 3.77
CA GLU A 134 -1.15 8.89 3.19
C GLU A 134 0.12 9.73 3.35
N ALA A 135 0.04 11.03 3.04
CA ALA A 135 1.17 11.94 3.18
C ALA A 135 1.62 12.04 4.65
N HIS A 136 0.68 12.22 5.57
CA HIS A 136 0.99 12.24 6.99
C HIS A 136 1.57 10.90 7.47
N LEU A 137 1.04 9.77 7.01
CA LEU A 137 1.61 8.46 7.35
C LEU A 137 3.07 8.32 6.89
N ARG A 138 3.39 8.80 5.66
CA ARG A 138 4.75 8.73 5.10
C ARG A 138 5.71 9.67 5.85
N LEU A 139 5.31 10.91 6.08
CA LEU A 139 6.12 11.87 6.83
C LEU A 139 6.37 11.42 8.28
N GLY A 140 5.37 10.83 8.93
CA GLY A 140 5.53 10.22 10.24
C GLY A 140 6.57 9.10 10.26
N LYS A 141 6.61 8.25 9.21
CA LYS A 141 7.64 7.21 9.08
C LYS A 141 9.03 7.82 8.90
N TYR A 142 9.19 8.82 8.03
CA TYR A 142 10.49 9.48 7.84
C TYR A 142 10.96 10.20 9.10
N ALA A 143 10.06 10.87 9.84
CA ALA A 143 10.38 11.46 11.13
C ALA A 143 10.85 10.40 12.12
N LYS A 144 10.18 9.25 12.19
CA LYS A 144 10.59 8.12 13.05
C LYS A 144 11.98 7.59 12.69
N GLU A 145 12.30 7.43 11.40
CA GLU A 145 13.61 6.99 10.94
C GLU A 145 14.73 7.98 11.28
N ARG A 146 14.41 9.28 11.36
CA ARG A 146 15.34 10.33 11.86
C ARG A 146 15.42 10.41 13.38
N GLY A 147 14.64 9.61 14.12
CA GLY A 147 14.57 9.66 15.59
C GLY A 147 13.74 10.82 16.15
N GLU A 148 12.94 11.47 15.31
CA GLU A 148 12.08 12.59 15.66
C GLU A 148 10.71 12.07 16.14
N GLU A 149 10.70 11.34 17.26
CA GLU A 149 9.52 10.60 17.74
C GLU A 149 8.29 11.52 17.98
N THR A 150 8.51 12.75 18.44
CA THR A 150 7.40 13.70 18.67
C THR A 150 6.76 14.12 17.35
N ALA A 151 7.55 14.50 16.35
CA ALA A 151 7.05 14.85 15.03
C ALA A 151 6.37 13.65 14.35
N ALA A 152 6.93 12.44 14.53
CA ALA A 152 6.32 11.21 14.04
C ALA A 152 4.93 10.99 14.65
N ALA A 153 4.78 11.18 15.97
CA ALA A 153 3.49 11.05 16.64
C ALA A 153 2.46 12.06 16.14
N GLU A 154 2.84 13.30 15.89
CA GLU A 154 1.96 14.34 15.34
C GLU A 154 1.46 13.98 13.94
N HIS A 155 2.35 13.54 13.07
CA HIS A 155 1.99 13.09 11.73
C HIS A 155 1.11 11.83 11.76
N PHE A 156 1.44 10.83 12.57
CA PHE A 156 0.61 9.64 12.70
C PHE A 156 -0.77 9.95 13.31
N GLN A 157 -0.85 10.91 14.25
CA GLN A 157 -2.13 11.35 14.80
C GLN A 157 -3.02 11.96 13.71
N LYS A 158 -2.48 12.89 12.91
CA LYS A 158 -3.22 13.48 11.77
C LYS A 158 -3.70 12.42 10.78
N ALA A 159 -2.83 11.45 10.45
CA ALA A 159 -3.19 10.34 9.58
C ALA A 159 -4.31 9.48 10.17
N PHE A 160 -4.25 9.19 11.48
CA PHE A 160 -5.24 8.40 12.20
C PHE A 160 -6.58 9.12 12.33
N ASP A 161 -6.57 10.44 12.59
CA ASP A 161 -7.79 11.24 12.69
C ASP A 161 -8.50 11.33 11.34
N ALA A 162 -7.75 11.49 10.25
CA ALA A 162 -8.29 11.53 8.89
C ALA A 162 -8.79 10.15 8.39
N CYS A 163 -8.03 9.09 8.66
CA CYS A 163 -8.36 7.74 8.20
C CYS A 163 -7.86 6.66 9.19
N PRO A 164 -8.62 6.32 10.23
CA PRO A 164 -8.23 5.32 11.21
C PRO A 164 -8.00 3.92 10.62
N GLU A 165 -8.66 3.62 9.50
CA GLU A 165 -8.55 2.33 8.80
C GLU A 165 -7.35 2.24 7.86
N LEU A 166 -6.60 3.33 7.70
CA LEU A 166 -5.38 3.32 6.89
C LEU A 166 -4.39 2.30 7.47
N SER A 167 -3.96 1.38 6.60
CA SER A 167 -3.14 0.24 7.02
C SER A 167 -1.89 0.67 7.77
N GLY A 168 -1.76 0.19 9.00
CA GLY A 168 -0.60 0.39 9.86
C GLY A 168 -0.62 1.68 10.69
N VAL A 169 -1.48 2.66 10.42
CA VAL A 169 -1.46 3.95 11.13
C VAL A 169 -1.71 3.80 12.63
N GLN A 170 -2.70 2.99 13.02
CA GLN A 170 -3.02 2.74 14.43
C GLN A 170 -1.84 2.12 15.18
N VAL A 171 -1.18 1.15 14.57
CA VAL A 171 -0.03 0.44 15.17
C VAL A 171 1.17 1.38 15.31
N LEU A 172 1.47 2.14 14.26
CA LEU A 172 2.59 3.10 14.27
C LEU A 172 2.38 4.23 15.28
N LEU A 173 1.16 4.77 15.36
CA LEU A 173 0.81 5.78 16.35
C LEU A 173 0.92 5.22 17.77
N GLY A 174 0.32 4.06 18.03
CA GLY A 174 0.37 3.41 19.33
C GLY A 174 1.79 3.06 19.78
N GLU A 175 2.62 2.55 18.86
CA GLU A 175 4.03 2.27 19.11
C GLU A 175 4.79 3.55 19.47
N THR A 176 4.63 4.63 18.69
CA THR A 176 5.32 5.90 18.91
C THR A 176 4.87 6.57 20.21
N LEU A 177 3.58 6.54 20.54
CA LEU A 177 3.07 7.05 21.80
C LEU A 177 3.61 6.25 23.00
N THR A 178 3.72 4.92 22.87
CA THR A 178 4.30 4.05 23.91
C THR A 178 5.78 4.36 24.10
N SER A 179 6.55 4.57 23.02
CA SER A 179 7.97 4.98 23.08
C SER A 179 8.15 6.33 23.76
N LEU A 180 7.24 7.29 23.56
CA LEU A 180 7.21 8.58 24.21
C LEU A 180 6.73 8.54 25.68
N GLY A 181 6.38 7.35 26.21
CA GLY A 181 5.84 7.21 27.57
C GLY A 181 4.40 7.74 27.72
N ARG A 182 3.70 8.03 26.63
CA ARG A 182 2.30 8.52 26.63
C ARG A 182 1.33 7.33 26.65
N ALA A 183 1.40 6.54 27.72
CA ALA A 183 0.70 5.25 27.82
C ALA A 183 -0.83 5.39 27.73
N ASP A 184 -1.45 6.42 28.33
CA ASP A 184 -2.89 6.64 28.28
C ASP A 184 -3.36 6.97 26.85
N ALA A 185 -2.61 7.79 26.12
CA ALA A 185 -2.90 8.10 24.75
C ALA A 185 -2.72 6.88 23.83
N ALA A 186 -1.68 6.07 24.06
CA ALA A 186 -1.43 4.82 23.34
C ALA A 186 -2.59 3.83 23.56
N GLU A 187 -3.05 3.67 24.81
CA GLU A 187 -4.21 2.84 25.10
C GLU A 187 -5.48 3.33 24.38
N GLY A 188 -5.77 4.62 24.43
CA GLY A 188 -6.95 5.21 23.76
C GLY A 188 -6.97 4.94 22.26
N VAL A 189 -5.81 4.97 21.59
CA VAL A 189 -5.67 4.65 20.18
C VAL A 189 -5.79 3.14 19.94
N LEU A 190 -5.05 2.32 20.71
CA LEU A 190 -4.93 0.88 20.47
C LEU A 190 -6.15 0.09 20.92
N ALA A 191 -6.90 0.57 21.92
CA ALA A 191 -8.14 -0.09 22.38
C ALA A 191 -9.28 0.03 21.36
N ARG A 192 -9.21 1.00 20.42
CA ARG A 192 -10.23 1.15 19.38
C ARG A 192 -10.21 -0.06 18.44
N GLU A 193 -11.33 -0.79 18.40
CA GLU A 193 -11.48 -1.91 17.47
C GLU A 193 -11.72 -1.39 16.05
N LEU A 194 -10.91 -1.86 15.13
CA LEU A 194 -11.02 -1.61 13.70
C LEU A 194 -11.49 -2.88 12.98
N PRO A 195 -12.00 -2.79 11.74
CA PRO A 195 -12.42 -3.97 10.98
C PRO A 195 -11.38 -5.09 10.97
N ALA A 196 -11.84 -6.33 10.92
CA ALA A 196 -11.02 -7.54 11.07
C ALA A 196 -9.89 -7.73 10.03
N THR A 197 -9.84 -6.90 8.99
CA THR A 197 -8.79 -6.90 7.97
C THR A 197 -7.45 -6.34 8.47
N VAL A 198 -7.44 -5.67 9.64
CA VAL A 198 -6.23 -5.11 10.26
C VAL A 198 -5.63 -6.15 11.21
N SER A 199 -4.34 -6.46 11.04
CA SER A 199 -3.60 -7.40 11.91
C SER A 199 -3.74 -7.04 13.39
N ASN A 200 -4.30 -7.94 14.17
CA ASN A 200 -4.60 -7.68 15.56
C ASN A 200 -3.46 -8.01 16.53
N THR A 201 -2.52 -8.89 16.16
CA THR A 201 -1.45 -9.35 17.07
C THR A 201 -0.54 -8.21 17.51
N ASN A 202 -0.04 -7.38 16.59
CA ASN A 202 0.82 -6.24 16.95
C ASN A 202 0.05 -5.20 17.77
N ARG A 203 -1.19 -4.90 17.41
CA ARG A 203 -2.05 -3.98 18.16
C ARG A 203 -2.24 -4.45 19.61
N LEU A 204 -2.62 -5.71 19.81
CA LEU A 204 -2.83 -6.27 21.14
C LEU A 204 -1.53 -6.30 21.96
N THR A 205 -0.41 -6.63 21.33
CA THR A 205 0.90 -6.61 21.99
C THR A 205 1.28 -5.19 22.45
N LEU A 206 1.07 -4.18 21.61
CA LEU A 206 1.32 -2.77 21.97
C LEU A 206 0.35 -2.27 23.05
N LEU A 207 -0.93 -2.66 22.97
CA LEU A 207 -1.90 -2.35 24.02
C LEU A 207 -1.47 -2.93 25.38
N GLY A 208 -1.02 -4.19 25.38
CA GLY A 208 -0.43 -4.80 26.57
C GLY A 208 0.79 -4.03 27.09
N HIS A 209 1.67 -3.54 26.22
CA HIS A 209 2.81 -2.72 26.64
C HIS A 209 2.39 -1.35 27.22
N ALA A 210 1.40 -0.68 26.64
CA ALA A 210 0.86 0.56 27.18
C ALA A 210 0.31 0.35 28.61
N ARG A 211 -0.48 -0.71 28.82
CA ARG A 211 -1.01 -1.09 30.14
C ARG A 211 0.06 -1.51 31.14
N MET A 212 1.14 -2.14 30.66
CA MET A 212 2.32 -2.40 31.52
C MET A 212 2.94 -1.11 32.05
N GLN A 213 3.04 -0.06 31.23
CA GLN A 213 3.55 1.25 31.64
C GLN A 213 2.62 1.94 32.65
N GLN A 214 1.31 1.77 32.53
CA GLN A 214 0.33 2.26 33.51
C GLN A 214 0.32 1.46 34.83
N GLY A 215 0.98 0.29 34.85
CA GLY A 215 0.96 -0.62 36.01
C GLY A 215 -0.22 -1.56 36.06
N ASP A 216 -1.10 -1.55 35.06
CA ASP A 216 -2.21 -2.52 34.94
C ASP A 216 -1.72 -3.84 34.35
N TYR A 217 -0.97 -4.58 35.19
CA TYR A 217 -0.38 -5.86 34.79
C TYR A 217 -1.42 -6.93 34.48
N SER A 218 -2.61 -6.84 35.08
CA SER A 218 -3.70 -7.80 34.87
C SER A 218 -4.30 -7.65 33.48
N ALA A 219 -4.65 -6.42 33.08
CA ALA A 219 -5.16 -6.15 31.76
C ALA A 219 -4.08 -6.39 30.68
N ALA A 220 -2.83 -6.02 30.95
CA ALA A 220 -1.70 -6.29 30.05
C ALA A 220 -1.52 -7.80 29.78
N LYS A 221 -1.60 -8.62 30.84
CA LYS A 221 -1.56 -10.09 30.71
C LYS A 221 -2.64 -10.60 29.77
N ALA A 222 -3.88 -10.15 29.95
CA ALA A 222 -5.00 -10.56 29.11
C ALA A 222 -4.79 -10.20 27.63
N ASP A 223 -4.24 -9.00 27.33
CA ASP A 223 -3.96 -8.60 25.97
C ASP A 223 -2.83 -9.41 25.31
N PHE A 224 -1.77 -9.71 26.05
CA PHE A 224 -0.72 -10.60 25.55
C PHE A 224 -1.20 -12.02 25.31
N GLU A 225 -2.08 -12.55 26.18
CA GLU A 225 -2.73 -13.85 25.97
C GLU A 225 -3.60 -13.85 24.70
N ARG A 226 -4.38 -12.78 24.46
CA ARG A 226 -5.14 -12.60 23.23
C ARG A 226 -4.23 -12.51 22.00
N ALA A 227 -3.10 -11.81 22.10
CA ALA A 227 -2.13 -11.74 21.03
C ALA A 227 -1.54 -13.11 20.68
N LEU A 228 -1.21 -13.92 21.69
CA LEU A 228 -0.71 -15.30 21.51
C LEU A 228 -1.77 -16.27 21.02
N ALA A 229 -3.05 -16.01 21.26
CA ALA A 229 -4.13 -16.80 20.68
C ALA A 229 -4.22 -16.63 19.15
N ILE A 230 -3.81 -15.45 18.62
CA ILE A 230 -3.74 -15.15 17.17
C ILE A 230 -2.40 -15.66 16.59
N ASP A 231 -1.28 -15.30 17.22
CA ASP A 231 0.06 -15.75 16.83
C ASP A 231 0.80 -16.35 18.05
N PRO A 232 0.75 -17.67 18.23
CA PRO A 232 1.41 -18.36 19.34
C PRO A 232 2.94 -18.22 19.32
N THR A 233 3.50 -17.71 18.21
CA THR A 233 4.95 -17.61 18.02
C THR A 233 5.49 -16.20 18.23
N SER A 234 4.64 -15.21 18.50
CA SER A 234 5.00 -13.79 18.67
C SER A 234 6.02 -13.58 19.80
N PRO A 235 7.28 -13.21 19.49
CA PRO A 235 8.28 -13.01 20.53
C PRO A 235 7.94 -11.84 21.45
N HIS A 236 7.38 -10.77 20.90
CA HIS A 236 7.01 -9.58 21.67
C HIS A 236 5.89 -9.87 22.68
N ALA A 237 4.88 -10.65 22.28
CA ALA A 237 3.79 -11.05 23.17
C ALA A 237 4.30 -12.03 24.27
N LEU A 238 5.17 -13.00 23.91
CA LEU A 238 5.78 -13.91 24.88
C LEU A 238 6.65 -13.16 25.93
N TYR A 239 7.43 -12.18 25.48
CA TYR A 239 8.23 -11.34 26.38
C TYR A 239 7.32 -10.50 27.30
N GLY A 240 6.33 -9.81 26.73
CA GLY A 240 5.37 -9.02 27.49
C GLY A 240 4.63 -9.85 28.53
N LEU A 241 4.14 -11.02 28.13
CA LEU A 241 3.43 -11.94 29.03
C LEU A 241 4.33 -12.46 30.16
N SER A 242 5.60 -12.79 29.87
CA SER A 242 6.56 -13.20 30.89
C SER A 242 6.79 -12.10 31.93
N THR A 243 6.84 -10.84 31.48
CA THR A 243 7.05 -9.68 32.35
C THR A 243 5.79 -9.40 33.20
N ALA A 244 4.60 -9.44 32.56
CA ALA A 244 3.33 -9.23 33.26
C ALA A 244 3.10 -10.29 34.36
N CYS A 245 3.32 -11.58 34.05
CA CYS A 245 3.25 -12.66 35.05
C CYS A 245 4.22 -12.44 36.20
N GLY A 246 5.48 -12.02 35.93
CA GLY A 246 6.44 -11.73 36.99
C GLY A 246 6.01 -10.57 37.90
N ARG A 247 5.39 -9.52 37.33
CA ARG A 247 4.85 -8.39 38.11
C ARG A 247 3.64 -8.78 38.95
N LEU A 248 2.86 -9.77 38.52
CA LEU A 248 1.74 -10.33 39.24
C LEU A 248 2.14 -11.40 40.29
N GLY A 249 3.43 -11.75 40.38
CA GLY A 249 3.94 -12.77 41.31
C GLY A 249 3.81 -14.21 40.80
N ASP A 250 3.31 -14.43 39.58
CA ASP A 250 3.25 -15.77 38.98
C ASP A 250 4.60 -16.13 38.34
N ASN A 251 5.55 -16.49 39.21
CA ASN A 251 6.92 -16.77 38.81
C ASN A 251 7.06 -18.02 37.91
N GLU A 252 6.20 -18.99 38.07
CA GLU A 252 6.22 -20.21 37.24
C GLU A 252 5.76 -19.94 35.81
N ALA A 253 4.67 -19.18 35.64
CA ALA A 253 4.27 -18.74 34.31
C ALA A 253 5.31 -17.82 33.67
N ALA A 254 5.87 -16.88 34.42
CA ALA A 254 6.92 -15.98 33.93
C ALA A 254 8.14 -16.77 33.42
N LYS A 255 8.62 -17.77 34.15
CA LYS A 255 9.72 -18.64 33.75
C LYS A 255 9.39 -19.44 32.46
N ARG A 256 8.19 -20.00 32.39
CA ARG A 256 7.72 -20.76 31.23
C ARG A 256 7.72 -19.89 29.96
N TYR A 257 7.10 -18.69 30.01
CA TYR A 257 7.01 -17.80 28.84
C TYR A 257 8.38 -17.21 28.45
N ARG A 258 9.26 -16.95 29.44
CA ARG A 258 10.65 -16.56 29.16
C ARG A 258 11.44 -17.61 28.43
N GLY A 259 11.24 -18.90 28.77
CA GLY A 259 11.83 -20.02 28.05
C GLY A 259 11.37 -20.10 26.59
N GLN A 260 10.05 -19.93 26.37
CA GLN A 260 9.47 -19.91 25.02
C GLN A 260 10.02 -18.72 24.19
N PHE A 261 10.10 -17.52 24.78
CA PHE A 261 10.69 -16.36 24.13
C PHE A 261 12.15 -16.61 23.73
N ALA A 262 12.97 -17.16 24.64
CA ALA A 262 14.38 -17.44 24.37
C ALA A 262 14.55 -18.42 23.20
N ALA A 263 13.74 -19.47 23.15
CA ALA A 263 13.75 -20.44 22.05
C ALA A 263 13.40 -19.78 20.69
N ARG A 264 12.36 -18.94 20.66
CA ARG A 264 11.95 -18.21 19.44
C ARG A 264 12.99 -17.18 18.99
N LYS A 265 13.60 -16.48 19.92
CA LYS A 265 14.67 -15.53 19.61
C LYS A 265 15.90 -16.22 19.03
N ALA A 266 16.29 -17.37 19.56
CA ALA A 266 17.40 -18.17 19.01
C ALA A 266 17.09 -18.65 17.58
N GLU A 267 15.88 -19.11 17.31
CA GLU A 267 15.41 -19.51 15.99
C GLU A 267 15.43 -18.33 14.99
N SER A 268 14.95 -17.14 15.38
CA SER A 268 15.01 -15.93 14.55
C SER A 268 16.44 -15.54 14.21
N LEU A 269 17.34 -15.48 15.20
CA LEU A 269 18.75 -15.16 14.99
C LEU A 269 19.47 -16.12 14.04
N SER A 270 19.12 -17.41 14.08
CA SER A 270 19.70 -18.40 13.16
C SER A 270 19.21 -18.17 11.72
N ARG A 271 17.95 -17.80 11.55
CA ARG A 271 17.33 -17.49 10.27
C ARG A 271 17.89 -16.17 9.69
N ASP A 272 18.04 -15.14 10.52
CA ASP A 272 18.57 -13.84 10.13
C ASP A 272 20.03 -13.94 9.68
N ARG A 273 20.84 -14.80 10.34
CA ARG A 273 22.22 -15.07 9.90
C ARG A 273 22.27 -15.77 8.55
N ALA A 274 21.34 -16.67 8.27
CA ALA A 274 21.24 -17.35 6.97
C ALA A 274 20.81 -16.39 5.85
N THR A 275 19.98 -15.38 6.15
CA THR A 275 19.49 -14.37 5.18
C THR A 275 20.41 -13.16 5.05
N ALA A 276 21.21 -12.82 6.06
CA ALA A 276 22.16 -11.70 6.02
C ALA A 276 23.29 -11.86 4.99
N ALA A 277 23.48 -13.06 4.46
CA ALA A 277 24.40 -13.35 3.35
C ALA A 277 23.88 -12.82 1.99
N ALA A 278 22.58 -12.55 1.85
CA ALA A 278 21.98 -11.94 0.68
C ALA A 278 22.06 -10.42 0.82
N ARG A 279 23.09 -9.82 0.20
CA ARG A 279 23.24 -8.35 0.17
C ARG A 279 22.05 -7.76 -0.59
N LEU A 280 21.28 -6.89 0.07
CA LEU A 280 20.15 -6.18 -0.51
C LEU A 280 20.50 -5.23 -1.68
N ASP A 281 21.81 -5.00 -1.91
CA ASP A 281 22.36 -4.08 -2.90
C ASP A 281 23.05 -4.75 -4.08
N ASP A 282 22.82 -6.06 -4.28
CA ASP A 282 23.27 -6.73 -5.49
C ASP A 282 22.38 -6.36 -6.71
N MET A 283 22.95 -6.41 -7.91
CA MET A 283 22.23 -6.06 -9.14
C MET A 283 20.93 -6.87 -9.33
N PRO A 284 20.85 -8.17 -9.02
CA PRO A 284 19.59 -8.91 -9.07
C PRO A 284 18.48 -8.32 -8.18
N SER A 285 18.80 -7.94 -6.95
CA SER A 285 17.83 -7.30 -6.03
C SER A 285 17.39 -5.93 -6.51
N LEU A 286 18.31 -5.15 -7.09
CA LEU A 286 18.03 -3.85 -7.68
C LEU A 286 17.13 -3.97 -8.93
N LEU A 287 17.40 -4.93 -9.80
CA LEU A 287 16.56 -5.23 -10.97
C LEU A 287 15.15 -5.70 -10.55
N LEU A 288 15.05 -6.46 -9.46
CA LEU A 288 13.74 -6.84 -8.91
C LEU A 288 12.96 -5.64 -8.40
N ALA A 289 13.63 -4.66 -7.75
CA ALA A 289 13.01 -3.40 -7.34
C ALA A 289 12.54 -2.59 -8.55
N LEU A 290 13.40 -2.45 -9.57
CA LEU A 290 13.06 -1.77 -10.83
C LEU A 290 11.83 -2.41 -11.50
N ALA A 291 11.77 -3.74 -11.54
CA ALA A 291 10.61 -4.46 -12.06
C ALA A 291 9.33 -4.16 -11.27
N GLY A 292 9.44 -4.04 -9.94
CA GLY A 292 8.33 -3.63 -9.07
C GLY A 292 7.82 -2.22 -9.40
N TRP A 293 8.73 -1.27 -9.58
CA TRP A 293 8.39 0.11 -9.93
C TRP A 293 7.72 0.21 -11.30
N TYR A 294 8.22 -0.48 -12.30
CA TYR A 294 7.57 -0.55 -13.63
C TYR A 294 6.22 -1.27 -13.58
N ALA A 295 6.03 -2.24 -12.71
CA ALA A 295 4.72 -2.87 -12.52
C ALA A 295 3.70 -1.90 -11.93
N ILE A 296 4.13 -1.04 -10.98
CA ILE A 296 3.31 0.03 -10.41
C ILE A 296 3.02 1.10 -11.47
N ALA A 297 4.04 1.54 -12.22
CA ALA A 297 3.91 2.50 -13.31
C ALA A 297 2.85 2.06 -14.31
N GLY A 298 2.91 0.81 -14.77
CA GLY A 298 1.92 0.29 -15.71
C GLY A 298 0.49 0.29 -15.16
N ARG A 299 0.30 0.10 -13.84
CA ARG A 299 -1.04 0.24 -13.22
C ARG A 299 -1.52 1.68 -13.22
N ILE A 300 -0.65 2.64 -12.90
CA ILE A 300 -0.95 4.07 -12.93
C ILE A 300 -1.33 4.50 -14.34
N GLU A 301 -0.52 4.15 -15.33
CA GLU A 301 -0.73 4.48 -16.74
C GLU A 301 -2.04 3.84 -17.28
N ARG A 302 -2.33 2.60 -16.87
CA ARG A 302 -3.57 1.91 -17.22
C ARG A 302 -4.80 2.60 -16.61
N ALA A 303 -4.72 3.00 -15.36
CA ALA A 303 -5.77 3.75 -14.68
C ALA A 303 -5.98 5.13 -15.33
N GLY A 304 -4.91 5.78 -15.78
CA GLY A 304 -4.94 7.03 -16.54
C GLY A 304 -5.38 6.89 -18.02
N GLY A 305 -5.73 5.67 -18.45
CA GLY A 305 -6.23 5.40 -19.81
C GLY A 305 -5.14 5.20 -20.87
N ASP A 306 -3.85 5.29 -20.54
CA ASP A 306 -2.76 5.07 -21.48
C ASP A 306 -2.33 3.59 -21.53
N SER A 307 -3.11 2.82 -22.30
CA SER A 307 -2.83 1.38 -22.47
C SER A 307 -1.49 1.10 -23.14
N ASN A 308 -0.99 2.00 -24.00
CA ASN A 308 0.29 1.80 -24.68
C ASN A 308 1.47 2.04 -23.72
N ALA A 309 1.40 3.06 -22.86
CA ALA A 309 2.39 3.27 -21.83
C ALA A 309 2.40 2.11 -20.82
N ALA A 310 1.22 1.70 -20.35
CA ALA A 310 1.07 0.58 -19.44
C ALA A 310 1.69 -0.72 -20.00
N GLU A 311 1.46 -1.02 -21.29
CA GLU A 311 2.08 -2.17 -21.94
C GLU A 311 3.60 -2.08 -21.92
N ARG A 312 4.18 -0.93 -22.27
CA ARG A 312 5.64 -0.71 -22.24
C ARG A 312 6.21 -0.91 -20.83
N SER A 313 5.59 -0.30 -19.82
CA SER A 313 6.01 -0.41 -18.44
C SER A 313 5.97 -1.85 -17.93
N TRP A 314 4.89 -2.58 -18.19
CA TRP A 314 4.81 -3.99 -17.78
C TRP A 314 5.78 -4.90 -18.55
N LEU A 315 6.03 -4.66 -19.83
CA LEU A 315 7.04 -5.39 -20.58
C LEU A 315 8.44 -5.11 -20.02
N ARG A 316 8.76 -3.84 -19.67
CA ARG A 316 10.03 -3.50 -19.03
C ARG A 316 10.19 -4.16 -17.67
N ALA A 317 9.11 -4.25 -16.89
CA ALA A 317 9.10 -4.99 -15.64
C ALA A 317 9.47 -6.48 -15.84
N LEU A 318 8.92 -7.12 -16.88
CA LEU A 318 9.25 -8.52 -17.19
C LEU A 318 10.65 -8.71 -17.77
N ASP A 319 11.21 -7.71 -18.44
CA ASP A 319 12.63 -7.75 -18.84
C ASP A 319 13.55 -7.73 -17.62
N ALA A 320 13.26 -6.85 -16.64
CA ALA A 320 14.05 -6.75 -15.42
C ALA A 320 13.85 -7.94 -14.47
N ALA A 321 12.63 -8.49 -14.38
CA ALA A 321 12.31 -9.67 -13.60
C ALA A 321 11.23 -10.52 -14.31
N PRO A 322 11.60 -11.59 -15.02
CA PRO A 322 10.65 -12.43 -15.78
C PRO A 322 9.51 -13.02 -14.92
N ASN A 323 9.72 -13.17 -13.62
CA ASN A 323 8.75 -13.71 -12.69
C ASN A 323 7.84 -12.65 -12.04
N GLN A 324 7.90 -11.37 -12.46
CA GLN A 324 7.05 -10.30 -11.90
C GLN A 324 5.58 -10.59 -12.19
N ARG A 325 4.84 -10.93 -11.12
CA ARG A 325 3.46 -11.43 -11.23
C ARG A 325 2.48 -10.33 -11.61
N ASP A 326 2.61 -9.14 -11.03
CA ASP A 326 1.68 -8.04 -11.24
C ASP A 326 1.76 -7.50 -12.67
N ALA A 327 2.98 -7.37 -13.21
CA ALA A 327 3.20 -6.96 -14.59
C ALA A 327 2.60 -7.95 -15.58
N ALA A 328 2.82 -9.24 -15.34
CA ALA A 328 2.26 -10.29 -16.20
C ALA A 328 0.73 -10.33 -16.13
N ALA A 329 0.14 -10.19 -14.95
CA ALA A 329 -1.30 -10.14 -14.78
C ALA A 329 -1.90 -8.91 -15.49
N GLY A 330 -1.24 -7.74 -15.37
CA GLY A 330 -1.62 -6.52 -16.06
C GLY A 330 -1.61 -6.65 -17.59
N LEU A 331 -0.53 -7.24 -18.13
CA LEU A 331 -0.44 -7.50 -19.58
C LEU A 331 -1.51 -8.50 -20.06
N LEU A 332 -1.76 -9.57 -19.33
CA LEU A 332 -2.79 -10.55 -19.69
C LEU A 332 -4.18 -9.92 -19.72
N ASP A 333 -4.53 -9.11 -18.70
CA ASP A 333 -5.80 -8.38 -18.70
C ASP A 333 -5.88 -7.39 -19.88
N LEU A 334 -4.80 -6.66 -20.14
CA LEU A 334 -4.72 -5.70 -21.23
C LEU A 334 -4.92 -6.38 -22.60
N TYR A 335 -4.18 -7.46 -22.87
CA TYR A 335 -4.26 -8.18 -24.16
C TYR A 335 -5.64 -8.79 -24.39
N ARG A 336 -6.26 -9.40 -23.37
CA ARG A 336 -7.63 -9.92 -23.46
C ARG A 336 -8.65 -8.83 -23.77
N ARG A 337 -8.56 -7.68 -23.10
CA ARG A 337 -9.48 -6.54 -23.37
C ARG A 337 -9.31 -5.95 -24.77
N LEU A 338 -8.10 -6.00 -25.31
CA LEU A 338 -7.81 -5.53 -26.67
C LEU A 338 -8.08 -6.60 -27.75
N GLY A 339 -8.47 -7.82 -27.37
CA GLY A 339 -8.66 -8.94 -28.29
C GLY A 339 -7.36 -9.46 -28.91
N ARG A 340 -6.23 -9.25 -28.24
CA ARG A 340 -4.88 -9.68 -28.65
C ARG A 340 -4.56 -11.05 -28.03
N GLU A 341 -5.34 -12.07 -28.43
CA GLU A 341 -5.30 -13.41 -27.82
C GLU A 341 -3.97 -14.14 -28.07
N ASP A 342 -3.31 -13.87 -29.20
CA ASP A 342 -2.03 -14.52 -29.54
C ASP A 342 -0.90 -14.04 -28.62
N GLU A 343 -0.86 -12.73 -28.33
CA GLU A 343 0.11 -12.17 -27.36
C GLU A 343 -0.18 -12.64 -25.94
N ALA A 344 -1.46 -12.74 -25.56
CA ALA A 344 -1.83 -13.29 -24.26
C ALA A 344 -1.36 -14.75 -24.11
N ARG A 345 -1.56 -15.57 -25.15
CA ARG A 345 -1.13 -16.99 -25.19
C ARG A 345 0.38 -17.10 -25.12
N SER A 346 1.09 -16.35 -25.97
CA SER A 346 2.56 -16.31 -26.00
C SER A 346 3.17 -15.89 -24.64
N LEU A 347 2.52 -14.97 -23.92
CA LEU A 347 2.97 -14.56 -22.58
C LEU A 347 2.83 -15.70 -21.57
N VAL A 348 1.73 -16.46 -21.61
CA VAL A 348 1.51 -17.61 -20.73
C VAL A 348 2.54 -18.73 -21.02
N GLU A 349 2.78 -19.04 -22.28
CA GLU A 349 3.73 -20.08 -22.71
C GLU A 349 5.16 -19.74 -22.26
N ARG A 350 5.62 -18.51 -22.48
CA ARG A 350 6.96 -18.05 -22.00
C ARG A 350 7.11 -18.17 -20.49
N ARG A 351 6.07 -17.88 -19.72
CA ARG A 351 6.10 -18.00 -18.27
C ARG A 351 6.13 -19.46 -17.80
N SER A 352 5.38 -20.33 -18.45
CA SER A 352 5.40 -21.76 -18.13
C SER A 352 6.78 -22.37 -18.38
N ALA A 353 7.45 -21.95 -19.46
CA ALA A 353 8.81 -22.37 -19.78
C ALA A 353 9.84 -21.88 -18.72
N THR A 354 9.69 -20.65 -18.23
CA THR A 354 10.60 -20.08 -17.22
C THR A 354 10.46 -20.76 -15.84
N VAL A 355 9.24 -21.22 -15.49
CA VAL A 355 8.99 -21.95 -14.24
C VAL A 355 9.46 -23.40 -14.30
N ALA A 356 9.54 -23.99 -15.50
CA ALA A 356 9.92 -25.39 -15.71
C ALA A 356 11.44 -25.65 -15.71
N ILE A 357 12.29 -24.61 -15.63
CA ILE A 357 13.75 -24.80 -15.49
C ILE A 357 14.04 -25.00 -14.00
N PRO A 358 14.31 -26.25 -13.52
CA PRO A 358 14.73 -26.45 -12.15
C PRO A 358 16.09 -25.76 -11.95
N ALA A 359 16.27 -25.12 -10.79
CA ALA A 359 17.57 -24.68 -10.30
C ALA A 359 18.44 -25.94 -10.03
N GLY A 360 18.91 -26.55 -11.08
CA GLY A 360 19.67 -27.77 -11.05
C GLY A 360 20.84 -27.67 -12.00
N GLY A 361 22.04 -27.60 -11.42
CA GLY A 361 23.28 -27.65 -12.17
C GLY A 361 24.45 -27.04 -11.40
N LYS A 362 24.69 -27.56 -10.18
CA LYS A 362 26.05 -27.58 -9.67
C LYS A 362 26.68 -28.87 -10.15
N ASN A 363 27.56 -28.80 -11.12
CA ASN A 363 28.67 -29.70 -11.30
C ASN A 363 29.94 -28.99 -10.86
#